data_0a3e7960e1cf28d97205f761c52297a5
#
_entry.id   0a3e7960e1cf28d97205f761c52297a5
#
_cell.length_a   1.000
_cell.length_b   1.000
_cell.length_c   1.000
_cell.angle_alpha   90.00
_cell.angle_beta   90.00
_cell.angle_gamma   90.00
#
_symmetry.space_group_name_H-M   'P 1'
#
loop_
_entity.id
_entity.type
_entity.pdbx_description
1 polymer ?
#
loop_
_entity_poly.entity_id
_entity_poly.type
_entity_poly.pdbx_seq_one_letter_code
_entity_poly.pdbx_strand_id
1 'polypeptide(L)'
;ALDIAAAGDIAVLADPECALLPQLHSAALVDAILAKHNLGTHRNMAPVVVAVGPGFTAGEDCHAAVETMRGHTLGRVIYCGSPIPNTGVPGIIGGYGAERVMRSPAAGVFEPKMEIGQMVKAGEVAAVVNGQPMLCTIDGCLRGLLQEGLTVPAGMKCGDIDPRCQQSH
;
A
#
# COMPACT_ATOMS: atom_id res chain seq x y z
N ALA A 1 -15.31 4.80 18.81
CA ALA A 1 -14.63 5.69 17.86
C ALA A 1 -14.93 7.16 18.18
N LEU A 2 -16.21 7.56 18.22
CA LEU A 2 -16.60 8.95 18.49
C LEU A 2 -16.06 9.45 19.84
N ASP A 3 -16.14 8.64 20.89
CA ASP A 3 -15.62 8.99 22.23
C ASP A 3 -14.09 9.16 22.22
N ILE A 4 -13.37 8.31 21.48
CA ILE A 4 -11.91 8.39 21.29
C ILE A 4 -11.57 9.70 20.57
N ALA A 5 -12.25 9.99 19.47
CA ALA A 5 -12.03 11.22 18.72
C ALA A 5 -12.39 12.47 19.53
N ALA A 6 -13.46 12.42 20.34
CA ALA A 6 -13.86 13.52 21.24
C ALA A 6 -12.83 13.79 22.35
N ALA A 7 -12.08 12.76 22.76
CA ALA A 7 -10.96 12.89 23.69
C ALA A 7 -9.67 13.45 23.04
N GLY A 8 -9.68 13.66 21.72
CA GLY A 8 -8.51 14.15 20.96
C GLY A 8 -7.55 13.04 20.51
N ASP A 9 -7.94 11.79 20.68
CA ASP A 9 -7.15 10.62 20.29
C ASP A 9 -7.49 10.15 18.87
N ILE A 10 -6.60 9.32 18.28
CA ILE A 10 -6.79 8.72 16.96
C ILE A 10 -7.59 7.42 17.10
N ALA A 11 -8.81 7.40 16.55
CA ALA A 11 -9.61 6.19 16.50
C ALA A 11 -9.27 5.34 15.27
N VAL A 12 -8.98 4.05 15.49
CA VAL A 12 -8.75 3.07 14.41
C VAL A 12 -9.95 2.13 14.33
N LEU A 13 -10.51 1.98 13.13
CA LEU A 13 -11.70 1.19 12.86
C LEU A 13 -11.44 0.16 11.75
N ALA A 14 -11.98 -1.05 11.90
CA ALA A 14 -12.09 -2.02 10.83
C ALA A 14 -13.44 -1.79 10.11
N ASP A 15 -13.45 -0.96 9.08
CA ASP A 15 -14.65 -0.58 8.32
C ASP A 15 -14.33 -0.51 6.81
N PRO A 16 -14.13 -1.66 6.17
CA PRO A 16 -13.68 -1.73 4.77
C PRO A 16 -14.67 -1.11 3.77
N GLU A 17 -15.95 -1.03 4.13
CA GLU A 17 -17.01 -0.46 3.29
C GLU A 17 -17.33 1.00 3.64
N CYS A 18 -16.59 1.61 4.57
CA CYS A 18 -16.85 2.96 5.08
C CYS A 18 -18.30 3.16 5.57
N ALA A 19 -18.91 2.12 6.14
CA ALA A 19 -20.30 2.12 6.58
C ALA A 19 -20.55 3.09 7.75
N LEU A 20 -19.53 3.40 8.53
CA LEU A 20 -19.61 4.33 9.66
C LEU A 20 -19.40 5.80 9.26
N LEU A 21 -18.90 6.06 8.06
CA LEU A 21 -18.57 7.41 7.60
C LEU A 21 -19.74 8.42 7.74
N PRO A 22 -21.01 8.08 7.41
CA PRO A 22 -22.12 9.01 7.57
C PRO A 22 -22.38 9.43 9.03
N GLN A 23 -21.98 8.57 9.99
CA GLN A 23 -22.18 8.82 11.42
C GLN A 23 -21.05 9.67 12.03
N LEU A 24 -19.89 9.69 11.37
CA LEU A 24 -18.70 10.39 11.86
C LEU A 24 -18.77 11.91 11.64
N HIS A 25 -19.62 12.37 10.72
CA HIS A 25 -19.73 13.79 10.34
C HIS A 25 -18.39 14.45 10.06
N SER A 26 -17.50 13.72 9.35
CA SER A 26 -16.13 14.15 9.09
C SER A 26 -16.10 15.43 8.26
N ALA A 27 -15.28 16.40 8.64
CA ALA A 27 -15.04 17.62 7.87
C ALA A 27 -14.26 17.35 6.58
N ALA A 28 -13.43 16.29 6.59
CA ALA A 28 -12.67 15.86 5.43
C ALA A 28 -12.50 14.33 5.43
N LEU A 29 -12.40 13.76 4.23
CA LEU A 29 -12.04 12.36 3.97
C LEU A 29 -10.75 12.33 3.16
N VAL A 30 -9.80 11.49 3.57
CA VAL A 30 -8.60 11.21 2.78
C VAL A 30 -8.59 9.73 2.42
N ASP A 31 -8.72 9.43 1.12
CA ASP A 31 -8.47 8.09 0.61
C ASP A 31 -6.97 7.90 0.34
N ALA A 32 -6.32 7.14 1.20
CA ALA A 32 -4.91 6.78 1.10
C ALA A 32 -4.70 5.26 1.02
N ILE A 33 -5.69 4.51 0.53
CA ILE A 33 -5.64 3.04 0.37
C ILE A 33 -4.55 2.63 -0.61
N LEU A 34 -4.25 3.49 -1.60
CA LEU A 34 -3.24 3.27 -2.66
C LEU A 34 -3.54 2.03 -3.54
N ALA A 35 -4.80 1.72 -3.76
CA ALA A 35 -5.25 0.57 -4.57
C ALA A 35 -4.92 0.70 -6.06
N LYS A 36 -4.49 1.89 -6.53
CA LYS A 36 -4.17 2.23 -7.92
C LYS A 36 -5.40 2.33 -8.83
N HIS A 37 -6.58 2.20 -8.28
CA HIS A 37 -7.88 2.45 -8.90
C HIS A 37 -8.87 2.87 -7.82
N ASN A 38 -9.91 3.58 -8.20
CA ASN A 38 -10.96 3.99 -7.28
C ASN A 38 -11.80 2.77 -6.85
N LEU A 39 -11.94 2.56 -5.53
CA LEU A 39 -12.73 1.49 -4.92
C LEU A 39 -14.14 1.93 -4.51
N GLY A 40 -14.57 3.12 -4.89
CA GLY A 40 -15.90 3.65 -4.57
C GLY A 40 -15.88 5.02 -3.89
N THR A 41 -14.71 5.62 -3.75
CA THR A 41 -14.59 6.99 -3.21
C THR A 41 -15.21 8.00 -4.17
N HIS A 42 -16.07 8.87 -3.66
CA HIS A 42 -16.69 9.94 -4.41
C HIS A 42 -16.77 11.24 -3.59
N ARG A 43 -16.77 12.38 -4.30
CA ARG A 43 -16.63 13.71 -3.69
C ARG A 43 -17.75 14.11 -2.71
N ASN A 44 -18.88 13.37 -2.68
CA ASN A 44 -19.99 13.67 -1.77
C ASN A 44 -19.87 12.93 -0.42
N MET A 45 -18.79 12.15 -0.20
CA MET A 45 -18.58 11.40 1.05
C MET A 45 -18.21 12.30 2.23
N ALA A 46 -17.68 13.51 1.96
CA ALA A 46 -17.39 14.53 2.98
C ALA A 46 -17.36 15.91 2.31
N PRO A 47 -17.42 17.02 3.10
CA PRO A 47 -17.24 18.39 2.60
C PRO A 47 -15.96 18.59 1.81
N VAL A 48 -14.88 17.91 2.21
CA VAL A 48 -13.61 17.86 1.49
C VAL A 48 -13.19 16.39 1.32
N VAL A 49 -12.97 15.95 0.08
CA VAL A 49 -12.47 14.61 -0.25
C VAL A 49 -11.17 14.75 -1.00
N VAL A 50 -10.11 14.15 -0.45
CA VAL A 50 -8.76 14.12 -1.03
C VAL A 50 -8.38 12.68 -1.30
N ALA A 51 -7.89 12.39 -2.50
CA ALA A 51 -7.44 11.06 -2.87
C ALA A 51 -5.91 11.04 -3.09
N VAL A 52 -5.23 9.99 -2.62
CA VAL A 52 -3.78 9.87 -2.72
C VAL A 52 -3.41 8.81 -3.76
N GLY A 53 -2.69 9.23 -4.78
CA GLY A 53 -2.18 8.36 -5.85
C GLY A 53 -3.10 8.22 -7.06
N PRO A 54 -2.72 7.34 -8.00
CA PRO A 54 -3.44 7.14 -9.25
C PRO A 54 -4.76 6.40 -9.06
N GLY A 55 -5.65 6.56 -10.03
CA GLY A 55 -6.97 5.92 -10.05
C GLY A 55 -8.12 6.89 -9.76
N PHE A 56 -7.82 8.15 -9.49
CA PHE A 56 -8.81 9.18 -9.22
C PHE A 56 -8.70 10.35 -10.19
N THR A 57 -9.81 11.02 -10.43
CA THR A 57 -9.89 12.26 -11.20
C THR A 57 -10.40 13.39 -10.30
N ALA A 58 -9.54 14.34 -9.98
CA ALA A 58 -9.91 15.52 -9.21
C ALA A 58 -10.90 16.37 -10.01
N GLY A 59 -11.97 16.80 -9.35
CA GLY A 59 -13.12 17.47 -9.95
C GLY A 59 -14.29 16.52 -10.25
N GLU A 60 -14.04 15.22 -10.37
CA GLU A 60 -15.04 14.17 -10.58
C GLU A 60 -15.18 13.30 -9.33
N ASP A 61 -14.18 12.48 -9.01
CA ASP A 61 -14.17 11.54 -7.89
C ASP A 61 -13.93 12.22 -6.54
N CYS A 62 -13.07 13.22 -6.53
CA CYS A 62 -12.61 13.92 -5.33
C CYS A 62 -12.43 15.41 -5.58
N HIS A 63 -12.23 16.18 -4.51
CA HIS A 63 -11.97 17.62 -4.61
C HIS A 63 -10.51 17.91 -4.99
N ALA A 64 -9.59 17.05 -4.55
CA ALA A 64 -8.18 17.11 -4.90
C ALA A 64 -7.57 15.72 -4.93
N ALA A 65 -6.59 15.51 -5.79
CA ALA A 65 -5.77 14.30 -5.82
C ALA A 65 -4.30 14.65 -5.55
N VAL A 66 -3.58 13.76 -4.88
CA VAL A 66 -2.15 13.95 -4.57
C VAL A 66 -1.31 13.00 -5.41
N GLU A 67 -0.34 13.55 -6.14
CA GLU A 67 0.60 12.77 -6.95
C GLU A 67 1.54 11.95 -6.07
N THR A 68 1.67 10.66 -6.39
CA THR A 68 2.56 9.73 -5.67
C THR A 68 3.70 9.16 -6.53
N MET A 69 3.74 9.49 -7.82
CA MET A 69 4.86 9.12 -8.67
C MET A 69 6.13 9.82 -8.19
N ARG A 70 7.20 9.03 -7.98
CA ARG A 70 8.51 9.57 -7.61
C ARG A 70 9.07 10.47 -8.71
N GLY A 71 9.56 11.63 -8.33
CA GLY A 71 10.09 12.64 -9.25
C GLY A 71 9.68 14.06 -8.84
N HIS A 72 9.79 15.00 -9.76
CA HIS A 72 9.54 16.43 -9.51
C HIS A 72 8.11 16.77 -9.09
N THR A 73 7.15 15.91 -9.42
CA THR A 73 5.73 16.11 -9.14
C THR A 73 5.23 15.38 -7.90
N LEU A 74 6.08 14.62 -7.21
CA LEU A 74 5.72 13.91 -5.98
C LEU A 74 5.15 14.88 -4.93
N GLY A 75 3.96 14.55 -4.41
CA GLY A 75 3.26 15.37 -3.42
C GLY A 75 2.50 16.57 -4.01
N ARG A 76 2.53 16.75 -5.33
CA ARG A 76 1.75 17.81 -5.99
C ARG A 76 0.27 17.58 -5.76
N VAL A 77 -0.44 18.62 -5.33
CA VAL A 77 -1.90 18.63 -5.22
C VAL A 77 -2.50 19.03 -6.58
N ILE A 78 -3.40 18.19 -7.08
CA ILE A 78 -4.08 18.31 -8.37
C ILE A 78 -5.55 18.62 -8.07
N TYR A 79 -6.06 19.73 -8.55
CA TYR A 79 -7.46 20.15 -8.39
C TYR A 79 -8.34 19.86 -9.61
N CYS A 80 -7.73 19.52 -10.74
CA CYS A 80 -8.41 19.16 -11.96
C CYS A 80 -7.58 18.15 -12.75
N GLY A 81 -8.17 17.01 -13.11
CA GLY A 81 -7.50 15.89 -13.77
C GLY A 81 -6.94 14.86 -12.81
N SER A 82 -6.06 13.99 -13.29
CA SER A 82 -5.61 12.80 -12.57
C SER A 82 -4.11 12.80 -12.32
N PRO A 83 -3.65 12.14 -11.22
CA PRO A 83 -2.24 11.78 -11.05
C PRO A 83 -1.73 10.90 -12.20
N ILE A 84 -0.41 10.81 -12.32
CA ILE A 84 0.24 9.95 -13.31
C ILE A 84 -0.23 8.50 -13.11
N PRO A 85 -0.68 7.81 -14.17
CA PRO A 85 -1.16 6.44 -14.08
C PRO A 85 -0.12 5.48 -13.50
N ASN A 86 -0.58 4.46 -12.77
CA ASN A 86 0.30 3.41 -12.26
C ASN A 86 0.96 2.65 -13.41
N THR A 87 2.27 2.60 -13.41
CA THR A 87 3.06 1.88 -14.43
C THR A 87 3.23 0.40 -14.11
N GLY A 88 2.92 -0.03 -12.88
CA GLY A 88 3.21 -1.38 -12.39
C GLY A 88 4.70 -1.66 -12.19
N VAL A 89 5.58 -0.69 -12.52
CA VAL A 89 7.03 -0.82 -12.38
C VAL A 89 7.46 -0.23 -11.04
N PRO A 90 8.08 -1.02 -10.15
CA PRO A 90 8.60 -0.51 -8.88
C PRO A 90 9.69 0.54 -9.11
N GLY A 91 9.71 1.56 -8.26
CA GLY A 91 10.79 2.55 -8.30
C GLY A 91 12.15 1.92 -8.00
N ILE A 92 13.21 2.39 -8.67
CA ILE A 92 14.59 1.93 -8.47
C ILE A 92 15.08 2.44 -7.11
N ILE A 93 15.62 1.53 -6.29
CA ILE A 93 16.28 1.81 -5.01
C ILE A 93 17.59 1.04 -4.98
N GLY A 94 18.72 1.73 -4.78
CA GLY A 94 20.03 1.09 -4.74
C GLY A 94 20.39 0.31 -6.02
N GLY A 95 19.85 0.71 -7.17
CA GLY A 95 20.05 0.05 -8.45
C GLY A 95 19.07 -1.11 -8.76
N TYR A 96 18.20 -1.48 -7.81
CA TYR A 96 17.22 -2.56 -7.96
C TYR A 96 15.80 -2.01 -8.14
N GLY A 97 15.05 -2.55 -9.08
CA GLY A 97 13.67 -2.23 -9.37
C GLY A 97 12.72 -3.40 -9.06
N ALA A 98 12.35 -4.15 -10.09
CA ALA A 98 11.47 -5.33 -9.97
C ALA A 98 12.07 -6.46 -9.13
N GLU A 99 13.38 -6.56 -9.12
CA GLU A 99 14.16 -7.54 -8.38
C GLU A 99 13.94 -7.48 -6.86
N ARG A 100 13.52 -6.31 -6.34
CA ARG A 100 13.20 -6.15 -4.91
C ARG A 100 11.92 -6.83 -4.49
N VAL A 101 11.06 -7.17 -5.46
CA VAL A 101 9.71 -7.65 -5.21
C VAL A 101 9.68 -9.17 -5.15
N MET A 102 9.29 -9.73 -4.02
CA MET A 102 9.02 -11.15 -3.88
C MET A 102 7.57 -11.45 -4.23
N ARG A 103 7.37 -12.48 -5.04
CA ARG A 103 6.05 -12.90 -5.51
C ARG A 103 5.75 -14.33 -5.08
N SER A 104 4.47 -14.61 -4.80
CA SER A 104 4.02 -15.95 -4.45
C SER A 104 4.35 -16.95 -5.57
N PRO A 105 5.01 -18.07 -5.24
CA PRO A 105 5.32 -19.12 -6.20
C PRO A 105 4.09 -19.94 -6.62
N ALA A 106 3.05 -19.96 -5.78
CA ALA A 106 1.84 -20.74 -5.98
C ALA A 106 0.61 -20.00 -5.43
N ALA A 107 -0.58 -20.46 -5.78
CA ALA A 107 -1.81 -20.09 -5.08
C ALA A 107 -1.94 -20.90 -3.78
N GLY A 108 -2.34 -20.27 -2.70
CA GLY A 108 -2.52 -20.94 -1.41
C GLY A 108 -2.45 -20.01 -0.21
N VAL A 109 -2.35 -20.60 0.97
CA VAL A 109 -2.21 -19.86 2.22
C VAL A 109 -0.76 -19.41 2.39
N PHE A 110 -0.58 -18.15 2.77
CA PHE A 110 0.73 -17.53 2.98
C PHE A 110 1.24 -17.82 4.39
N GLU A 111 2.41 -18.40 4.49
CA GLU A 111 3.09 -18.74 5.75
C GLU A 111 4.45 -18.04 5.81
N PRO A 112 4.57 -16.88 6.49
CA PRO A 112 5.86 -16.18 6.63
C PRO A 112 6.83 -17.02 7.46
N LYS A 113 8.12 -16.96 7.12
CA LYS A 113 9.22 -17.61 7.85
C LYS A 113 10.22 -16.58 8.40
N MET A 114 9.98 -15.32 8.11
CA MET A 114 10.80 -14.17 8.51
C MET A 114 9.89 -13.02 8.95
N GLU A 115 10.50 -12.02 9.57
CA GLU A 115 9.82 -10.81 10.05
C GLU A 115 10.30 -9.57 9.31
N ILE A 116 9.42 -8.57 9.18
CA ILE A 116 9.78 -7.24 8.65
C ILE A 116 10.87 -6.63 9.54
N GLY A 117 11.90 -6.06 8.91
CA GLY A 117 13.08 -5.50 9.57
C GLY A 117 14.27 -6.46 9.64
N GLN A 118 14.12 -7.75 9.36
CA GLN A 118 15.24 -8.69 9.31
C GLN A 118 16.16 -8.42 8.13
N MET A 119 17.47 -8.58 8.36
CA MET A 119 18.47 -8.65 7.30
C MET A 119 18.43 -10.03 6.66
N VAL A 120 18.34 -10.04 5.33
CA VAL A 120 18.18 -11.28 4.55
C VAL A 120 19.22 -11.38 3.45
N LYS A 121 19.47 -12.62 3.01
CA LYS A 121 20.32 -12.96 1.86
C LYS A 121 19.47 -13.50 0.72
N ALA A 122 19.88 -13.21 -0.50
CA ALA A 122 19.30 -13.82 -1.69
C ALA A 122 19.32 -15.36 -1.57
N GLY A 123 18.18 -15.99 -1.87
CA GLY A 123 17.98 -17.42 -1.76
C GLY A 123 17.49 -17.94 -0.40
N GLU A 124 17.45 -17.12 0.65
CA GLU A 124 16.80 -17.51 1.90
C GLU A 124 15.29 -17.59 1.75
N VAL A 125 14.64 -18.47 2.52
CA VAL A 125 13.18 -18.68 2.46
C VAL A 125 12.47 -17.62 3.28
N ALA A 126 11.79 -16.67 2.60
CA ALA A 126 11.01 -15.61 3.24
C ALA A 126 9.64 -16.10 3.70
N ALA A 127 9.02 -16.98 2.95
CA ALA A 127 7.70 -17.56 3.23
C ALA A 127 7.52 -18.88 2.52
N VAL A 128 6.44 -19.58 2.84
CA VAL A 128 5.98 -20.78 2.12
C VAL A 128 4.55 -20.56 1.68
N VAL A 129 4.19 -20.97 0.47
CA VAL A 129 2.82 -20.94 -0.05
C VAL A 129 2.51 -22.28 -0.68
N ASN A 130 1.52 -22.99 -0.15
CA ASN A 130 1.15 -24.33 -0.61
C ASN A 130 2.36 -25.29 -0.71
N GLY A 131 3.21 -25.29 0.31
CA GLY A 131 4.43 -26.10 0.38
C GLY A 131 5.61 -25.62 -0.52
N GLN A 132 5.42 -24.57 -1.33
CA GLN A 132 6.48 -24.03 -2.20
C GLN A 132 7.16 -22.83 -1.52
N PRO A 133 8.51 -22.81 -1.47
CA PRO A 133 9.25 -21.72 -0.86
C PRO A 133 9.22 -20.45 -1.72
N MET A 134 8.92 -19.31 -1.11
CA MET A 134 9.15 -17.98 -1.67
C MET A 134 10.51 -17.48 -1.19
N LEU A 135 11.43 -17.31 -2.10
CA LEU A 135 12.82 -16.96 -1.78
C LEU A 135 13.03 -15.44 -1.78
N CYS A 136 13.93 -14.98 -0.93
CA CYS A 136 14.50 -13.64 -1.00
C CYS A 136 15.22 -13.47 -2.34
N THR A 137 14.88 -12.41 -3.07
CA THR A 137 15.36 -12.17 -4.44
C THR A 137 16.71 -11.46 -4.48
N ILE A 138 17.04 -10.70 -3.44
CA ILE A 138 18.30 -9.94 -3.29
C ILE A 138 18.72 -9.93 -1.82
N ASP A 139 19.95 -9.52 -1.56
CA ASP A 139 20.42 -9.17 -0.21
C ASP A 139 19.79 -7.84 0.22
N GLY A 140 19.44 -7.70 1.51
CA GLY A 140 18.90 -6.45 2.02
C GLY A 140 18.16 -6.57 3.34
N CYS A 141 17.36 -5.55 3.65
CA CYS A 141 16.44 -5.56 4.77
C CYS A 141 15.03 -5.92 4.26
N LEU A 142 14.37 -6.87 4.89
CA LEU A 142 12.98 -7.23 4.59
C LEU A 142 12.07 -6.08 5.01
N ARG A 143 11.58 -5.31 4.06
CA ARG A 143 10.80 -4.09 4.29
C ARG A 143 9.29 -4.33 4.33
N GLY A 144 8.83 -5.34 3.62
CA GLY A 144 7.42 -5.68 3.54
C GLY A 144 7.24 -7.18 3.39
N LEU A 145 6.27 -7.72 4.10
CA LEU A 145 5.84 -9.10 4.02
C LEU A 145 4.36 -9.18 4.36
N LEU A 146 3.61 -10.02 3.66
CA LEU A 146 2.20 -10.23 3.97
C LEU A 146 2.02 -10.93 5.32
N GLN A 147 0.86 -10.71 5.91
CA GLN A 147 0.45 -11.36 7.15
C GLN A 147 0.20 -12.85 6.92
N GLU A 148 0.49 -13.64 7.96
CA GLU A 148 0.20 -15.08 7.99
C GLU A 148 -1.29 -15.38 7.78
N GLY A 149 -1.58 -16.49 7.12
CA GLY A 149 -2.93 -17.00 6.91
C GLY A 149 -3.70 -16.38 5.74
N LEU A 150 -3.16 -15.38 5.05
CA LEU A 150 -3.80 -14.81 3.87
C LEU A 150 -3.78 -15.77 2.69
N THR A 151 -4.92 -15.92 2.01
CA THR A 151 -4.98 -16.65 0.74
C THR A 151 -4.50 -15.75 -0.39
N VAL A 152 -3.48 -16.20 -1.11
CA VAL A 152 -2.85 -15.44 -2.20
C VAL A 152 -2.89 -16.23 -3.52
N PRO A 153 -3.10 -15.57 -4.67
CA PRO A 153 -2.92 -16.20 -5.98
C PRO A 153 -1.42 -16.29 -6.33
N ALA A 154 -1.09 -17.20 -7.24
CA ALA A 154 0.25 -17.28 -7.79
C ALA A 154 0.66 -15.97 -8.48
N GLY A 155 1.92 -15.55 -8.33
CA GLY A 155 2.47 -14.33 -8.90
C GLY A 155 2.10 -13.04 -8.14
N MET A 156 1.25 -13.10 -7.12
CA MET A 156 0.95 -11.94 -6.28
C MET A 156 2.18 -11.41 -5.59
N LYS A 157 2.34 -10.08 -5.54
CA LYS A 157 3.39 -9.45 -4.72
C LYS A 157 3.10 -9.73 -3.24
N CYS A 158 4.02 -10.41 -2.56
CA CYS A 158 3.89 -10.81 -1.17
C CYS A 158 4.96 -10.21 -0.26
N GLY A 159 6.01 -9.64 -0.82
CA GLY A 159 7.07 -9.02 -0.03
C GLY A 159 7.93 -8.06 -0.84
N ASP A 160 8.79 -7.33 -0.13
CA ASP A 160 9.67 -6.30 -0.69
C ASP A 160 10.95 -6.21 0.15
N ILE A 161 12.12 -6.18 -0.52
CA ILE A 161 13.43 -6.08 0.12
C ILE A 161 14.05 -4.72 -0.20
N ASP A 162 14.61 -4.05 0.80
CA ASP A 162 15.38 -2.83 0.62
C ASP A 162 16.88 -3.14 0.54
N PRO A 163 17.51 -2.92 -0.63
CA PRO A 163 18.91 -3.26 -0.83
C PRO A 163 19.90 -2.34 -0.09
N ARG A 164 19.42 -1.24 0.50
CA ARG A 164 20.28 -0.33 1.27
C ARG A 164 20.76 -0.94 2.59
N CYS A 165 20.20 -2.10 2.98
CA CYS A 165 20.60 -2.85 4.17
C CYS A 165 20.53 -2.03 5.48
N GLN A 166 19.57 -1.13 5.59
CA GLN A 166 19.35 -0.30 6.78
C GLN A 166 17.92 -0.49 7.28
N GLN A 167 17.76 -0.96 8.50
CA GLN A 167 16.46 -1.21 9.11
C GLN A 167 15.60 0.07 9.27
N SER A 168 16.24 1.24 9.32
CA SER A 168 15.58 2.55 9.46
C SER A 168 14.95 3.08 8.16
N HIS A 169 15.06 2.37 7.07
CA HIS A 169 14.46 2.70 5.76
C HIS A 169 13.25 1.80 5.49
#